data_8b1a6fa9b2c9299aea2e24a3ea34d91b
#
_entry.id   8b1a6fa9b2c9299aea2e24a3ea34d91b
#
_cell.length_a   1.000
_cell.length_b   1.000
_cell.length_c   1.000
_cell.angle_alpha   90.00
_cell.angle_beta   90.00
_cell.angle_gamma   90.00
#
_symmetry.space_group_name_H-M   'P 1'
#
loop_
_entity.id
_entity.type
_entity.pdbx_description
1 polymer ?
#
loop_
_entity_poly.entity_id
_entity_poly.type
_entity_poly.pdbx_seq_one_letter_code
_entity_poly.pdbx_strand_id
1 'polypeptide(L)'
;IYSDIAALQDFGIDILTCRGKGGGYYIGEREFQLPELKLLIGAVQSSRFLTEGKSLELIEKLSRLCSQQEAEQVRRNVVVAGRIKNMNQSIYYDVDTIQEAIFQNRQISFRYFDWGIDGRPKYRDKDYTASPYGLYQDNENCYLLALSPRHGVTAYRVDRMTHIALLPAARQPCPELTGQSLNDYAQKRFQMFNGDTVSVKMRFHRSLTNVVMDRFGNGTMLFPDGEDHFVFTVDVAESPMFLSWVIGFGDKAQILYPPRIRTAVQDLCREVLAQYGSDDSGSRPKDENT
;
A
#
# COMPACT_ATOMS: atom_id res chain seq x y z
N ILE A 1 19.86 44.78 -8.84
CA ILE A 1 18.58 44.07 -9.08
C ILE A 1 18.35 43.83 -10.57
N TYR A 2 18.32 44.85 -11.46
CA TYR A 2 18.08 44.64 -12.90
C TYR A 2 19.20 43.84 -13.58
N SER A 3 20.44 44.12 -13.21
CA SER A 3 21.62 43.40 -13.70
C SER A 3 21.64 41.94 -13.21
N ASP A 4 21.19 41.72 -12.00
CA ASP A 4 21.11 40.36 -11.41
C ASP A 4 20.01 39.52 -12.07
N ILE A 5 18.87 40.18 -12.39
CA ILE A 5 17.79 39.56 -13.16
C ILE A 5 18.24 39.17 -14.55
N ALA A 6 18.94 40.07 -15.24
CA ALA A 6 19.50 39.79 -16.57
C ALA A 6 20.50 38.63 -16.52
N ALA A 7 21.39 38.61 -15.53
CA ALA A 7 22.32 37.50 -15.34
C ALA A 7 21.63 36.14 -15.05
N LEU A 8 20.54 36.14 -14.28
CA LEU A 8 19.73 34.93 -14.02
C LEU A 8 18.99 34.48 -15.28
N GLN A 9 18.49 35.43 -16.11
CA GLN A 9 17.85 35.09 -17.38
C GLN A 9 18.86 34.52 -18.38
N ASP A 10 20.06 35.10 -18.44
CA ASP A 10 21.17 34.57 -19.27
C ASP A 10 21.64 33.19 -18.82
N PHE A 11 21.46 32.88 -17.53
CA PHE A 11 21.69 31.52 -16.96
C PHE A 11 20.58 30.54 -17.27
N GLY A 12 19.49 30.98 -17.94
CA GLY A 12 18.38 30.12 -18.37
C GLY A 12 17.22 30.07 -17.39
N ILE A 13 17.17 30.94 -16.37
CA ILE A 13 16.03 31.02 -15.45
C ILE A 13 14.96 31.92 -16.07
N ASP A 14 13.76 31.40 -16.30
CA ASP A 14 12.62 32.18 -16.81
C ASP A 14 12.08 33.11 -15.71
N ILE A 15 12.48 34.39 -15.79
CA ILE A 15 12.02 35.44 -14.86
C ILE A 15 11.00 36.32 -15.56
N LEU A 16 9.76 36.28 -15.08
CA LEU A 16 8.64 37.07 -15.55
C LEU A 16 8.41 38.31 -14.66
N THR A 17 7.90 39.36 -15.28
CA THR A 17 7.60 40.65 -14.60
C THR A 17 6.09 40.76 -14.40
N CYS A 18 5.62 40.99 -13.17
CA CYS A 18 4.26 41.38 -12.88
C CYS A 18 4.17 42.89 -12.70
N ARG A 19 3.34 43.60 -13.50
CA ARG A 19 3.11 45.03 -13.39
C ARG A 19 1.83 45.30 -12.60
N GLY A 20 1.87 46.30 -11.71
CA GLY A 20 0.69 46.74 -10.93
C GLY A 20 1.00 47.00 -9.46
N LYS A 21 -0.05 47.29 -8.66
CA LYS A 21 0.06 47.51 -7.20
C LYS A 21 0.48 46.19 -6.52
N GLY A 22 1.76 46.07 -6.15
CA GLY A 22 2.37 44.83 -5.67
C GLY A 22 3.15 44.08 -6.75
N GLY A 23 3.45 44.74 -7.88
CA GLY A 23 4.25 44.15 -8.96
C GLY A 23 5.69 43.81 -8.54
N GLY A 24 6.25 42.82 -9.21
CA GLY A 24 7.58 42.27 -8.92
C GLY A 24 8.03 41.30 -9.98
N TYR A 25 9.05 40.53 -9.64
CA TYR A 25 9.59 39.46 -10.48
C TYR A 25 9.26 38.12 -9.89
N TYR A 26 8.93 37.12 -10.72
CA TYR A 26 8.71 35.75 -10.32
C TYR A 26 9.28 34.80 -11.37
N ILE A 27 9.58 33.57 -10.95
CA ILE A 27 10.04 32.51 -11.83
C ILE A 27 8.82 31.95 -12.56
N GLY A 28 8.81 32.08 -13.92
CA GLY A 28 7.71 31.70 -14.79
C GLY A 28 7.60 30.18 -14.90
N GLU A 29 8.65 29.51 -15.30
CA GLU A 29 8.74 28.06 -15.35
C GLU A 29 9.33 27.52 -14.04
N ARG A 30 8.51 26.78 -13.31
CA ARG A 30 8.96 26.02 -12.13
C ARG A 30 8.93 24.56 -12.48
N GLU A 31 9.93 23.81 -12.03
CA GLU A 31 9.97 22.35 -12.19
C GLU A 31 8.71 21.69 -11.59
N PHE A 32 8.21 22.23 -10.48
CA PHE A 32 6.95 21.83 -9.87
C PHE A 32 6.07 23.04 -9.58
N GLN A 33 4.79 22.92 -9.97
CA GLN A 33 3.80 23.91 -9.57
C GLN A 33 3.31 23.67 -8.14
N LEU A 34 2.80 24.72 -7.48
CA LEU A 34 2.35 24.64 -6.08
C LEU A 34 1.32 23.52 -5.80
N PRO A 35 0.32 23.25 -6.66
CA PRO A 35 -0.57 22.11 -6.48
C PRO A 35 0.13 20.75 -6.50
N GLU A 36 1.13 20.59 -7.36
CA GLU A 36 1.92 19.35 -7.46
C GLU A 36 2.77 19.14 -6.20
N LEU A 37 3.44 20.21 -5.70
CA LEU A 37 4.17 20.15 -4.44
C LEU A 37 3.26 19.80 -3.26
N LYS A 38 2.03 20.34 -3.21
CA LYS A 38 1.05 19.98 -2.19
C LYS A 38 0.68 18.51 -2.24
N LEU A 39 0.49 17.94 -3.43
CA LEU A 39 0.22 16.51 -3.61
C LEU A 39 1.42 15.66 -3.18
N LEU A 40 2.63 16.00 -3.59
CA LEU A 40 3.86 15.28 -3.21
C LEU A 40 4.08 15.30 -1.70
N ILE A 41 3.95 16.45 -1.06
CA ILE A 41 4.07 16.59 0.39
C ILE A 41 2.98 15.80 1.12
N GLY A 42 1.73 15.85 0.63
CA GLY A 42 0.63 15.04 1.16
C GLY A 42 0.91 13.54 1.05
N ALA A 43 1.45 13.08 -0.08
CA ALA A 43 1.85 11.69 -0.27
C ALA A 43 2.96 11.26 0.70
N VAL A 44 3.99 12.08 0.89
CA VAL A 44 5.07 11.82 1.86
C VAL A 44 4.54 11.75 3.29
N GLN A 45 3.64 12.65 3.66
CA GLN A 45 3.06 12.67 5.01
C GLN A 45 2.14 11.49 5.27
N SER A 46 1.32 11.10 4.29
CA SER A 46 0.39 9.98 4.40
C SER A 46 1.10 8.62 4.35
N SER A 47 2.31 8.56 3.81
CA SER A 47 3.08 7.31 3.69
C SER A 47 3.38 6.71 5.07
N ARG A 48 2.90 5.50 5.33
CA ARG A 48 3.29 4.69 6.50
C ARG A 48 4.65 4.01 6.31
N PHE A 49 5.10 3.93 5.07
CA PHE A 49 6.36 3.31 4.71
C PHE A 49 7.57 4.10 5.21
N LEU A 50 7.49 5.43 5.19
CA LEU A 50 8.56 6.31 5.64
C LEU A 50 8.50 6.50 7.16
N THR A 51 9.67 6.61 7.79
CA THR A 51 9.76 7.03 9.20
C THR A 51 9.35 8.50 9.34
N GLU A 52 8.99 8.91 10.55
CA GLU A 52 8.63 10.31 10.82
C GLU A 52 9.77 11.26 10.46
N GLY A 53 10.99 10.97 10.93
CA GLY A 53 12.18 11.78 10.64
C GLY A 53 12.48 11.90 9.15
N LYS A 54 12.36 10.78 8.39
CA LYS A 54 12.58 10.81 6.93
C LYS A 54 11.48 11.58 6.19
N SER A 55 10.23 11.47 6.66
CA SER A 55 9.13 12.26 6.11
C SER A 55 9.36 13.76 6.29
N LEU A 56 9.77 14.19 7.49
CA LEU A 56 10.08 15.60 7.77
C LEU A 56 11.23 16.10 6.91
N GLU A 57 12.32 15.32 6.76
CA GLU A 57 13.44 15.66 5.89
C GLU A 57 13.03 15.87 4.43
N LEU A 58 12.20 14.94 3.89
CA LEU A 58 11.70 15.03 2.52
C LEU A 58 10.76 16.23 2.33
N ILE A 59 9.87 16.48 3.28
CA ILE A 59 8.97 17.64 3.26
C ILE A 59 9.78 18.94 3.26
N GLU A 60 10.83 19.01 4.07
CA GLU A 60 11.72 20.17 4.08
C GLU A 60 12.39 20.38 2.72
N LYS A 61 12.91 19.32 2.09
CA LYS A 61 13.51 19.39 0.75
C LYS A 61 12.49 19.84 -0.30
N LEU A 62 11.29 19.27 -0.32
CA LEU A 62 10.20 19.64 -1.23
C LEU A 62 9.77 21.10 -1.00
N SER A 63 9.71 21.55 0.25
CA SER A 63 9.34 22.92 0.60
C SER A 63 10.35 23.98 0.09
N ARG A 64 11.59 23.59 -0.20
CA ARG A 64 12.60 24.51 -0.81
C ARG A 64 12.37 24.75 -2.30
N LEU A 65 11.52 23.95 -2.95
CA LEU A 65 11.19 24.12 -4.38
C LEU A 65 10.10 25.18 -4.62
N CYS A 66 9.57 25.81 -3.57
CA CYS A 66 8.61 26.90 -3.66
C CYS A 66 9.04 28.10 -2.80
N SER A 67 8.30 29.23 -2.92
CA SER A 67 8.59 30.42 -2.12
C SER A 67 8.35 30.19 -0.63
N GLN A 68 8.96 30.99 0.23
CA GLN A 68 8.82 30.87 1.68
C GLN A 68 7.37 30.98 2.15
N GLN A 69 6.57 31.87 1.54
CA GLN A 69 5.14 32.02 1.85
C GLN A 69 4.33 30.80 1.41
N GLU A 70 4.62 30.24 0.25
CA GLU A 70 3.98 28.99 -0.25
C GLU A 70 4.36 27.80 0.63
N ALA A 71 5.64 27.69 1.04
CA ALA A 71 6.11 26.65 1.94
C ALA A 71 5.38 26.66 3.30
N GLU A 72 5.12 27.86 3.86
CA GLU A 72 4.32 27.99 5.08
C GLU A 72 2.87 27.53 4.88
N GLN A 73 2.24 27.88 3.75
CA GLN A 73 0.88 27.42 3.43
C GLN A 73 0.81 25.90 3.31
N VAL A 74 1.80 25.32 2.65
CA VAL A 74 1.89 23.85 2.48
C VAL A 74 2.02 23.15 3.83
N ARG A 75 2.89 23.66 4.72
CA ARG A 75 3.12 23.09 6.06
C ARG A 75 1.89 23.21 6.97
N ARG A 76 1.12 24.30 6.91
CA ARG A 76 -0.05 24.54 7.76
C ARG A 76 -1.25 23.66 7.37
N ASN A 77 -1.39 23.30 6.10
CA ASN A 77 -2.61 22.64 5.58
C ASN A 77 -2.56 21.12 5.63
N VAL A 78 -1.45 20.52 6.08
CA VAL A 78 -1.32 19.07 6.11
C VAL A 78 -1.27 18.58 7.55
N VAL A 79 -2.43 18.27 8.10
CA VAL A 79 -2.58 17.58 9.38
C VAL A 79 -2.52 16.07 9.11
N VAL A 80 -1.40 15.46 9.42
CA VAL A 80 -1.31 14.00 9.48
C VAL A 80 -1.91 13.57 10.81
N ALA A 81 -3.15 13.10 10.77
CA ALA A 81 -3.74 12.44 11.94
C ALA A 81 -2.90 11.19 12.27
N GLY A 82 -2.25 11.18 13.44
CA GLY A 82 -1.64 10.08 14.18
C GLY A 82 -1.40 8.72 13.50
N ARG A 83 -0.95 8.71 12.24
CA ARG A 83 -0.65 7.46 11.55
C ARG A 83 0.62 6.85 12.11
N ILE A 84 0.55 5.58 12.46
CA ILE A 84 1.71 4.80 12.88
C ILE A 84 2.67 4.69 11.70
N LYS A 85 3.82 5.35 11.81
CA LYS A 85 4.89 5.29 10.81
C LYS A 85 5.86 4.15 11.10
N ASN A 86 6.58 3.75 10.07
CA ASN A 86 7.62 2.72 10.20
C ASN A 86 8.72 3.20 11.16
N MET A 87 9.24 2.29 11.97
CA MET A 87 10.36 2.54 12.90
C MET A 87 11.73 2.16 12.30
N ASN A 88 11.75 1.48 11.14
CA ASN A 88 13.01 1.09 10.50
C ASN A 88 13.62 2.26 9.72
N GLN A 89 14.65 2.87 10.26
CA GLN A 89 15.36 3.98 9.63
C GLN A 89 16.12 3.58 8.36
N SER A 90 16.47 2.30 8.21
CA SER A 90 17.21 1.80 7.04
C SER A 90 16.32 1.47 5.85
N ILE A 91 14.99 1.50 6.00
CA ILE A 91 14.04 1.04 4.97
C ILE A 91 14.26 1.70 3.61
N TYR A 92 14.73 2.93 3.59
CA TYR A 92 15.05 3.66 2.37
C TYR A 92 16.21 2.99 1.61
N TYR A 93 17.29 2.63 2.31
CA TYR A 93 18.43 1.93 1.73
C TYR A 93 18.08 0.48 1.40
N ASP A 94 17.23 -0.14 2.20
CA ASP A 94 16.75 -1.50 1.97
C ASP A 94 15.98 -1.60 0.64
N VAL A 95 15.13 -0.60 0.34
CA VAL A 95 14.44 -0.49 -0.95
C VAL A 95 15.39 -0.30 -2.11
N ASP A 96 16.38 0.57 -1.96
CA ASP A 96 17.39 0.83 -2.98
C ASP A 96 18.18 -0.45 -3.31
N THR A 97 18.62 -1.18 -2.29
CA THR A 97 19.30 -2.48 -2.44
C THR A 97 18.42 -3.52 -3.16
N ILE A 98 17.12 -3.56 -2.84
CA ILE A 98 16.16 -4.45 -3.52
C ILE A 98 16.01 -4.05 -4.99
N GLN A 99 15.87 -2.76 -5.29
CA GLN A 99 15.74 -2.26 -6.67
C GLN A 99 16.99 -2.56 -7.49
N GLU A 100 18.16 -2.37 -6.91
CA GLU A 100 19.44 -2.73 -7.55
C GLU A 100 19.51 -4.24 -7.85
N ALA A 101 19.08 -5.09 -6.92
CA ALA A 101 19.02 -6.52 -7.13
C ALA A 101 18.06 -6.92 -8.27
N ILE A 102 16.90 -6.25 -8.37
CA ILE A 102 15.93 -6.45 -9.46
C ILE A 102 16.56 -6.04 -10.79
N PHE A 103 17.20 -4.87 -10.84
CA PHE A 103 17.84 -4.33 -12.03
C PHE A 103 18.98 -5.24 -12.53
N GLN A 104 19.85 -5.68 -11.61
CA GLN A 104 20.98 -6.57 -11.94
C GLN A 104 20.57 -8.03 -12.14
N ASN A 105 19.30 -8.40 -11.98
CA ASN A 105 18.84 -9.79 -12.04
C ASN A 105 19.61 -10.71 -11.08
N ARG A 106 19.78 -10.28 -9.83
CA ARG A 106 20.52 -11.01 -8.78
C ARG A 106 19.63 -11.38 -7.62
N GLN A 107 20.06 -12.38 -6.86
CA GLN A 107 19.42 -12.76 -5.61
C GLN A 107 19.81 -11.82 -4.48
N ILE A 108 18.97 -11.79 -3.45
CA ILE A 108 19.24 -11.11 -2.17
C ILE A 108 19.21 -12.08 -1.01
N SER A 109 19.94 -11.75 0.04
CA SER A 109 19.76 -12.34 1.36
C SER A 109 19.23 -11.31 2.33
N PHE A 110 18.47 -11.74 3.34
CA PHE A 110 17.92 -10.86 4.36
C PHE A 110 17.48 -11.64 5.59
N ARG A 111 17.31 -10.94 6.72
CA ARG A 111 16.63 -11.45 7.91
C ARG A 111 15.20 -10.94 7.94
N TYR A 112 14.29 -11.76 8.47
CA TYR A 112 12.88 -11.44 8.56
C TYR A 112 12.39 -11.55 10.00
N PHE A 113 11.56 -10.60 10.44
CA PHE A 113 11.00 -10.61 11.78
C PHE A 113 9.48 -10.48 11.78
N ASP A 114 8.88 -10.97 12.86
CA ASP A 114 7.50 -10.71 13.23
C ASP A 114 7.48 -9.86 14.52
N TRP A 115 6.41 -9.13 14.74
CA TRP A 115 6.23 -8.40 15.99
C TRP A 115 5.83 -9.36 17.09
N GLY A 116 6.55 -9.33 18.21
CA GLY A 116 6.14 -10.01 19.44
C GLY A 116 4.99 -9.28 20.14
N ILE A 117 4.32 -9.95 21.06
CA ILE A 117 3.25 -9.35 21.89
C ILE A 117 3.76 -8.21 22.78
N ASP A 118 5.04 -8.14 23.01
CA ASP A 118 5.76 -7.09 23.74
C ASP A 118 6.11 -5.87 22.87
N GLY A 119 5.66 -5.87 21.61
CA GLY A 119 5.94 -4.81 20.63
C GLY A 119 7.39 -4.78 20.12
N ARG A 120 8.18 -5.81 20.37
CA ARG A 120 9.57 -5.92 19.91
C ARG A 120 9.67 -6.83 18.68
N PRO A 121 10.63 -6.57 17.76
CA PRO A 121 10.91 -7.46 16.65
C PRO A 121 11.42 -8.82 17.14
N LYS A 122 10.72 -9.89 16.75
CA LYS A 122 11.14 -11.27 16.98
C LYS A 122 11.66 -11.83 15.66
N TYR A 123 12.97 -11.93 15.53
CA TYR A 123 13.59 -12.46 14.31
C TYR A 123 13.32 -13.96 14.19
N ARG A 124 13.07 -14.38 12.95
CA ARG A 124 13.01 -15.81 12.62
C ARG A 124 14.45 -16.37 12.60
N ASP A 125 14.62 -17.60 13.00
CA ASP A 125 15.94 -18.24 13.21
C ASP A 125 16.74 -18.52 11.92
N LYS A 126 16.32 -17.98 10.79
CA LYS A 126 16.91 -18.30 9.48
C LYS A 126 17.17 -17.03 8.67
N ASP A 127 18.30 -17.02 7.99
CA ASP A 127 18.53 -16.10 6.90
C ASP A 127 17.73 -16.56 5.67
N TYR A 128 17.12 -15.60 5.01
CA TYR A 128 16.33 -15.81 3.80
C TYR A 128 17.17 -15.50 2.57
N THR A 129 17.00 -16.30 1.55
CA THR A 129 17.49 -16.00 0.20
C THR A 129 16.29 -15.98 -0.72
N ALA A 130 16.22 -14.98 -1.59
CA ALA A 130 15.13 -14.86 -2.55
C ALA A 130 15.60 -14.23 -3.86
N SER A 131 14.89 -14.56 -4.94
CA SER A 131 15.02 -13.96 -6.26
C SER A 131 13.99 -12.84 -6.40
N PRO A 132 14.37 -11.54 -6.33
CA PRO A 132 13.44 -10.41 -6.33
C PRO A 132 12.92 -10.15 -7.74
N TYR A 133 11.62 -9.83 -7.87
CA TYR A 133 10.97 -9.53 -9.14
C TYR A 133 10.37 -8.14 -9.22
N GLY A 134 9.85 -7.63 -8.11
CA GLY A 134 9.30 -6.28 -8.07
C GLY A 134 8.84 -5.86 -6.69
N LEU A 135 8.70 -4.54 -6.51
CA LEU A 135 8.10 -3.93 -5.34
C LEU A 135 6.66 -3.54 -5.66
N TYR A 136 5.76 -3.83 -4.74
CA TYR A 136 4.35 -3.53 -4.87
C TYR A 136 3.82 -2.83 -3.61
N GLN A 137 3.03 -1.78 -3.81
CA GLN A 137 2.35 -1.06 -2.73
C GLN A 137 0.91 -1.56 -2.60
N ASP A 138 0.54 -2.08 -1.44
CA ASP A 138 -0.83 -2.48 -1.13
C ASP A 138 -1.19 -2.05 0.30
N ASN A 139 -2.33 -1.36 0.44
CA ASN A 139 -2.82 -0.85 1.73
C ASN A 139 -1.73 -0.16 2.58
N GLU A 140 -0.99 0.76 1.96
CA GLU A 140 0.08 1.55 2.60
C GLU A 140 1.33 0.73 3.02
N ASN A 141 1.38 -0.57 2.71
CA ASN A 141 2.55 -1.41 2.93
C ASN A 141 3.29 -1.67 1.62
N CYS A 142 4.61 -1.74 1.71
CA CYS A 142 5.47 -2.13 0.60
C CYS A 142 5.79 -3.62 0.70
N TYR A 143 5.57 -4.33 -0.39
CA TYR A 143 5.84 -5.76 -0.51
C TYR A 143 6.88 -6.02 -1.60
N LEU A 144 7.82 -6.88 -1.30
CA LEU A 144 8.70 -7.48 -2.28
C LEU A 144 8.07 -8.76 -2.80
N LEU A 145 7.76 -8.81 -4.10
CA LEU A 145 7.42 -10.04 -4.80
C LEU A 145 8.70 -10.75 -5.21
N ALA A 146 8.91 -11.95 -4.70
CA ALA A 146 10.12 -12.71 -4.93
C ALA A 146 9.83 -14.22 -5.03
N LEU A 147 10.68 -14.93 -5.75
CA LEU A 147 10.71 -16.39 -5.73
C LEU A 147 11.58 -16.84 -4.54
N SER A 148 10.93 -17.50 -3.60
CA SER A 148 11.58 -18.15 -2.47
C SER A 148 11.93 -19.60 -2.81
N PRO A 149 13.15 -20.09 -2.52
CA PRO A 149 13.50 -21.50 -2.77
C PRO A 149 12.61 -22.51 -2.03
N ARG A 150 11.97 -22.09 -0.93
CA ARG A 150 11.15 -22.96 -0.08
C ARG A 150 9.65 -22.82 -0.28
N HIS A 151 9.20 -21.61 -0.66
CA HIS A 151 7.79 -21.26 -0.62
C HIS A 151 7.23 -20.82 -1.98
N GLY A 152 8.05 -20.97 -3.06
CA GLY A 152 7.63 -20.47 -4.37
C GLY A 152 7.48 -18.94 -4.37
N VAL A 153 6.54 -18.43 -5.16
CA VAL A 153 6.27 -16.98 -5.22
C VAL A 153 5.72 -16.50 -3.88
N THR A 154 6.43 -15.57 -3.28
CA THR A 154 6.15 -15.04 -1.93
C THR A 154 6.19 -13.52 -1.94
N ALA A 155 5.25 -12.90 -1.23
CA ALA A 155 5.23 -11.48 -0.94
C ALA A 155 5.81 -11.24 0.46
N TYR A 156 6.97 -10.59 0.53
CA TYR A 156 7.61 -10.21 1.79
C TYR A 156 7.30 -8.75 2.10
N ARG A 157 6.87 -8.45 3.31
CA ARG A 157 6.75 -7.06 3.76
C ARG A 157 8.14 -6.46 3.94
N VAL A 158 8.44 -5.40 3.19
CA VAL A 158 9.77 -4.78 3.22
C VAL A 158 10.09 -4.17 4.58
N ASP A 159 9.09 -3.64 5.28
CA ASP A 159 9.25 -3.09 6.64
C ASP A 159 9.59 -4.13 7.73
N ARG A 160 9.51 -5.44 7.40
CA ARG A 160 9.90 -6.56 8.26
C ARG A 160 11.20 -7.23 7.82
N MET A 161 11.84 -6.71 6.79
CA MET A 161 13.13 -7.18 6.29
C MET A 161 14.25 -6.33 6.89
N THR A 162 15.37 -6.97 7.21
CA THR A 162 16.58 -6.30 7.69
C THR A 162 17.82 -6.98 7.16
N HIS A 163 18.96 -6.28 7.19
CA HIS A 163 20.24 -6.83 6.72
C HIS A 163 20.16 -7.34 5.27
N ILE A 164 19.50 -6.56 4.40
CA ILE A 164 19.34 -6.93 3.00
C ILE A 164 20.69 -6.77 2.31
N ALA A 165 21.13 -7.83 1.65
CA ALA A 165 22.37 -7.83 0.90
C ALA A 165 22.21 -8.44 -0.48
N LEU A 166 22.84 -7.83 -1.47
CA LEU A 166 22.91 -8.32 -2.83
C LEU A 166 23.83 -9.54 -2.88
N LEU A 167 23.37 -10.64 -3.45
CA LEU A 167 24.17 -11.86 -3.60
C LEU A 167 24.82 -11.94 -5.00
N PRO A 168 25.98 -12.62 -5.14
CA PRO A 168 26.58 -12.89 -6.45
C PRO A 168 25.71 -13.75 -7.38
N ALA A 169 24.83 -14.57 -6.80
CA ALA A 169 24.00 -15.51 -7.54
C ALA A 169 22.96 -14.79 -8.41
N ALA A 170 22.77 -15.29 -9.64
CA ALA A 170 21.74 -14.80 -10.55
C ALA A 170 20.34 -15.11 -10.02
N ARG A 171 19.38 -14.23 -10.34
CA ARG A 171 17.95 -14.43 -10.07
C ARG A 171 17.47 -15.71 -10.75
N GLN A 172 16.81 -16.59 -10.01
CA GLN A 172 16.20 -17.79 -10.55
C GLN A 172 14.99 -17.43 -11.42
N PRO A 173 14.81 -18.06 -12.58
CA PRO A 173 13.64 -17.81 -13.43
C PRO A 173 12.33 -18.21 -12.73
N CYS A 174 11.30 -17.38 -12.89
CA CYS A 174 9.95 -17.64 -12.38
C CYS A 174 8.93 -17.32 -13.46
N PRO A 175 8.42 -18.34 -14.19
CA PRO A 175 7.44 -18.13 -15.24
C PRO A 175 6.17 -17.43 -14.77
N GLU A 176 5.76 -17.67 -13.53
CA GLU A 176 4.57 -17.06 -12.91
C GLU A 176 4.68 -15.53 -12.78
N LEU A 177 5.90 -15.00 -12.63
CA LEU A 177 6.16 -13.57 -12.49
C LEU A 177 6.69 -12.91 -13.77
N THR A 178 7.09 -13.69 -14.78
CA THR A 178 7.61 -13.17 -16.05
C THR A 178 6.56 -13.11 -17.16
N GLY A 179 5.51 -13.91 -17.09
CA GLY A 179 4.44 -13.99 -18.09
C GLY A 179 3.21 -13.12 -17.80
N GLN A 180 3.06 -12.65 -16.57
CA GLN A 180 2.00 -11.73 -16.14
C GLN A 180 2.63 -10.44 -15.66
N SER A 181 1.93 -9.32 -15.83
CA SER A 181 2.38 -8.11 -15.17
C SER A 181 2.35 -8.35 -13.65
N LEU A 182 3.35 -7.85 -12.94
CA LEU A 182 3.36 -7.88 -11.45
C LEU A 182 2.07 -7.29 -10.87
N ASN A 183 1.48 -6.37 -11.60
CA ASN A 183 0.21 -5.74 -11.26
C ASN A 183 -0.95 -6.74 -11.31
N ASP A 184 -1.06 -7.57 -12.36
CA ASP A 184 -2.11 -8.60 -12.47
C ASP A 184 -1.98 -9.65 -11.38
N TYR A 185 -0.75 -10.00 -11.01
CA TYR A 185 -0.48 -10.90 -9.89
C TYR A 185 -0.98 -10.32 -8.57
N ALA A 186 -0.70 -9.03 -8.32
CA ALA A 186 -1.04 -8.35 -7.09
C ALA A 186 -2.54 -8.04 -6.96
N GLN A 187 -3.21 -7.65 -8.05
CA GLN A 187 -4.64 -7.31 -8.06
C GLN A 187 -5.54 -8.47 -7.61
N LYS A 188 -5.15 -9.71 -7.89
CA LYS A 188 -5.90 -10.91 -7.50
C LYS A 188 -5.79 -11.22 -6.00
N ARG A 189 -4.88 -10.58 -5.26
CA ARG A 189 -4.58 -10.87 -3.86
C ARG A 189 -5.10 -9.81 -2.91
N PHE A 190 -5.67 -10.27 -1.82
CA PHE A 190 -6.10 -9.42 -0.71
C PHE A 190 -4.95 -9.31 0.31
N GLN A 191 -4.46 -8.08 0.52
CA GLN A 191 -3.32 -7.80 1.41
C GLN A 191 -2.10 -8.71 1.13
N MET A 192 -1.90 -9.05 -0.15
CA MET A 192 -0.79 -9.91 -0.62
C MET A 192 -0.74 -11.31 0.01
N PHE A 193 -1.87 -11.80 0.57
CA PHE A 193 -1.98 -13.18 1.01
C PHE A 193 -1.93 -14.14 -0.19
N ASN A 194 -1.10 -15.18 -0.05
CA ASN A 194 -1.00 -16.23 -1.04
C ASN A 194 -2.24 -17.14 -1.00
N GLY A 195 -2.56 -17.71 -2.14
CA GLY A 195 -3.64 -18.66 -2.33
C GLY A 195 -3.78 -18.99 -3.82
N ASP A 196 -4.42 -20.11 -4.11
CA ASP A 196 -4.73 -20.48 -5.49
C ASP A 196 -5.69 -19.46 -6.10
N THR A 197 -5.43 -19.07 -7.34
CA THR A 197 -6.35 -18.18 -8.06
C THR A 197 -7.60 -18.95 -8.43
N VAL A 198 -8.76 -18.41 -8.06
CA VAL A 198 -10.07 -18.98 -8.33
C VAL A 198 -11.01 -17.92 -8.91
N SER A 199 -11.78 -18.30 -9.92
CA SER A 199 -12.84 -17.46 -10.46
C SER A 199 -14.06 -17.54 -9.56
N VAL A 200 -14.45 -16.39 -8.97
CA VAL A 200 -15.55 -16.31 -8.00
C VAL A 200 -16.68 -15.47 -8.57
N LYS A 201 -17.88 -16.05 -8.62
CA LYS A 201 -19.12 -15.32 -8.91
C LYS A 201 -19.76 -14.85 -7.63
N MET A 202 -20.00 -13.56 -7.52
CA MET A 202 -20.56 -12.90 -6.34
C MET A 202 -21.83 -12.13 -6.67
N ARG A 203 -22.73 -12.00 -5.70
CA ARG A 203 -23.94 -11.20 -5.72
C ARG A 203 -23.84 -10.13 -4.64
N PHE A 204 -23.90 -8.86 -5.06
CA PHE A 204 -23.78 -7.73 -4.13
C PHE A 204 -25.00 -6.81 -4.27
N HIS A 205 -25.36 -6.19 -3.15
CA HIS A 205 -26.36 -5.14 -3.14
C HIS A 205 -25.83 -3.89 -3.88
N ARG A 206 -26.67 -3.17 -4.62
CA ARG A 206 -26.28 -2.02 -5.44
C ARG A 206 -25.56 -0.90 -4.70
N SER A 207 -25.75 -0.75 -3.38
CA SER A 207 -24.99 0.22 -2.57
C SER A 207 -23.50 -0.06 -2.52
N LEU A 208 -23.05 -1.25 -2.88
CA LEU A 208 -21.65 -1.68 -2.91
C LEU A 208 -20.99 -1.54 -4.29
N THR A 209 -21.66 -0.91 -5.26
CA THR A 209 -21.11 -0.76 -6.62
C THR A 209 -19.74 -0.07 -6.59
N ASN A 210 -19.59 1.04 -5.86
CA ASN A 210 -18.31 1.74 -5.75
C ASN A 210 -17.23 0.87 -5.12
N VAL A 211 -17.57 0.08 -4.11
CA VAL A 211 -16.62 -0.84 -3.45
C VAL A 211 -16.05 -1.85 -4.45
N VAL A 212 -16.89 -2.38 -5.34
CA VAL A 212 -16.47 -3.31 -6.39
C VAL A 212 -15.58 -2.61 -7.43
N MET A 213 -15.98 -1.42 -7.88
CA MET A 213 -15.20 -0.63 -8.84
C MET A 213 -13.85 -0.19 -8.26
N ASP A 214 -13.81 0.25 -7.01
CA ASP A 214 -12.58 0.65 -6.33
C ASP A 214 -11.63 -0.54 -6.15
N ARG A 215 -12.16 -1.74 -5.91
CA ARG A 215 -11.36 -2.93 -5.65
C ARG A 215 -10.88 -3.64 -6.92
N PHE A 216 -11.75 -3.80 -7.91
CA PHE A 216 -11.48 -4.62 -9.11
C PHE A 216 -11.33 -3.79 -10.39
N GLY A 217 -11.57 -2.49 -10.31
CA GLY A 217 -11.43 -1.55 -11.42
C GLY A 217 -12.69 -1.42 -12.27
N ASN A 218 -12.72 -0.33 -13.05
CA ASN A 218 -13.86 0.04 -13.91
C ASN A 218 -14.14 -0.93 -15.07
N GLY A 219 -13.21 -1.87 -15.34
CA GLY A 219 -13.40 -2.92 -16.34
C GLY A 219 -14.23 -4.11 -15.86
N THR A 220 -14.63 -4.14 -14.58
CA THR A 220 -15.44 -5.23 -14.04
C THR A 220 -16.85 -5.18 -14.57
N MET A 221 -17.29 -6.26 -15.23
CA MET A 221 -18.66 -6.35 -15.77
C MET A 221 -19.64 -6.66 -14.65
N LEU A 222 -20.60 -5.77 -14.45
CA LEU A 222 -21.69 -5.93 -13.49
C LEU A 222 -22.98 -6.23 -14.24
N PHE A 223 -23.68 -7.28 -13.82
CA PHE A 223 -24.96 -7.70 -14.41
C PHE A 223 -26.08 -7.52 -13.39
N PRO A 224 -27.16 -6.80 -13.71
CA PRO A 224 -28.29 -6.64 -12.81
C PRO A 224 -28.87 -8.00 -12.37
N ASP A 225 -29.27 -8.09 -11.09
CA ASP A 225 -29.95 -9.27 -10.50
C ASP A 225 -31.10 -8.79 -9.62
N GLY A 226 -32.24 -8.54 -10.26
CA GLY A 226 -33.41 -7.87 -9.68
C GLY A 226 -33.20 -6.37 -9.55
N GLU A 227 -33.96 -5.72 -8.65
CA GLU A 227 -33.95 -4.25 -8.48
C GLU A 227 -32.78 -3.76 -7.64
N ASP A 228 -32.37 -4.53 -6.64
CA ASP A 228 -31.44 -4.09 -5.60
C ASP A 228 -30.05 -4.74 -5.64
N HIS A 229 -29.83 -5.68 -6.55
CA HIS A 229 -28.60 -6.44 -6.58
C HIS A 229 -27.98 -6.49 -7.98
N PHE A 230 -26.70 -6.85 -8.00
CA PHE A 230 -25.97 -7.18 -9.21
C PHE A 230 -25.07 -8.39 -8.97
N VAL A 231 -24.71 -9.08 -10.04
CA VAL A 231 -23.75 -10.18 -10.02
C VAL A 231 -22.53 -9.82 -10.86
N PHE A 232 -21.39 -10.34 -10.46
CA PHE A 232 -20.14 -10.17 -11.18
C PHE A 232 -19.21 -11.37 -10.92
N THR A 233 -18.21 -11.55 -11.79
CA THR A 233 -17.24 -12.62 -11.69
C THR A 233 -15.84 -12.03 -11.76
N VAL A 234 -14.98 -12.42 -10.84
CA VAL A 234 -13.59 -11.97 -10.74
C VAL A 234 -12.67 -13.10 -10.32
N ASP A 235 -11.43 -13.02 -10.74
CA ASP A 235 -10.38 -13.94 -10.30
C ASP A 235 -9.71 -13.40 -9.04
N VAL A 236 -9.69 -14.19 -7.98
CA VAL A 236 -9.09 -13.83 -6.70
C VAL A 236 -8.24 -14.95 -6.14
N ALA A 237 -7.23 -14.63 -5.33
CA ALA A 237 -6.53 -15.62 -4.52
C ALA A 237 -7.42 -16.04 -3.35
N GLU A 238 -7.68 -17.34 -3.24
CA GLU A 238 -8.42 -17.90 -2.11
C GLU A 238 -7.60 -17.71 -0.83
N SER A 239 -8.09 -16.88 0.06
CA SER A 239 -7.36 -16.51 1.29
C SER A 239 -8.33 -16.11 2.39
N PRO A 240 -7.93 -16.23 3.68
CA PRO A 240 -8.73 -15.74 4.80
C PRO A 240 -9.10 -14.25 4.67
N MET A 241 -8.21 -13.44 4.09
CA MET A 241 -8.46 -12.02 3.91
C MET A 241 -9.54 -11.74 2.86
N PHE A 242 -9.60 -12.52 1.78
CA PHE A 242 -10.69 -12.44 0.81
C PHE A 242 -12.03 -12.81 1.45
N LEU A 243 -12.08 -13.93 2.22
CA LEU A 243 -13.31 -14.36 2.90
C LEU A 243 -13.78 -13.30 3.91
N SER A 244 -12.86 -12.75 4.72
CA SER A 244 -13.17 -11.70 5.68
C SER A 244 -13.67 -10.43 5.01
N TRP A 245 -13.11 -10.07 3.84
CA TRP A 245 -13.57 -8.92 3.07
C TRP A 245 -15.03 -9.07 2.63
N VAL A 246 -15.41 -10.26 2.13
CA VAL A 246 -16.82 -10.52 1.74
C VAL A 246 -17.74 -10.50 2.96
N ILE A 247 -17.36 -11.17 4.06
CA ILE A 247 -18.15 -11.23 5.31
C ILE A 247 -18.33 -9.82 5.90
N GLY A 248 -17.37 -8.94 5.74
CA GLY A 248 -17.43 -7.56 6.25
C GLY A 248 -18.60 -6.73 5.70
N PHE A 249 -19.24 -7.15 4.61
CA PHE A 249 -20.44 -6.49 4.05
C PHE A 249 -21.76 -7.07 4.59
N GLY A 250 -21.71 -8.09 5.46
CA GLY A 250 -22.87 -8.70 6.08
C GLY A 250 -23.81 -9.32 5.03
N ASP A 251 -25.08 -9.01 5.14
CA ASP A 251 -26.15 -9.52 4.28
C ASP A 251 -26.15 -8.93 2.84
N LYS A 252 -25.32 -7.90 2.61
CA LYS A 252 -25.23 -7.20 1.30
C LYS A 252 -24.31 -7.88 0.30
N ALA A 253 -23.55 -8.89 0.70
CA ALA A 253 -22.61 -9.60 -0.15
C ALA A 253 -22.76 -11.12 -0.01
N GLN A 254 -22.80 -11.81 -1.14
CA GLN A 254 -22.94 -13.27 -1.18
C GLN A 254 -22.04 -13.87 -2.25
N ILE A 255 -21.34 -14.96 -1.93
CA ILE A 255 -20.64 -15.79 -2.90
C ILE A 255 -21.63 -16.78 -3.49
N LEU A 256 -21.78 -16.78 -4.82
CA LEU A 256 -22.64 -17.71 -5.54
C LEU A 256 -21.89 -18.96 -6.00
N TYR A 257 -20.67 -18.79 -6.48
CA TYR A 257 -19.82 -19.87 -7.02
C TYR A 257 -18.32 -19.54 -6.80
N PRO A 258 -17.44 -20.52 -6.60
CA PRO A 258 -17.70 -21.96 -6.54
C PRO A 258 -18.25 -22.41 -5.15
N PRO A 259 -18.88 -23.59 -5.06
CA PRO A 259 -19.47 -24.10 -3.81
C PRO A 259 -18.45 -24.18 -2.67
N ARG A 260 -17.21 -24.59 -2.96
CA ARG A 260 -16.14 -24.71 -1.94
C ARG A 260 -15.89 -23.37 -1.20
N ILE A 261 -15.90 -22.24 -1.92
CA ILE A 261 -15.70 -20.92 -1.31
C ILE A 261 -16.92 -20.53 -0.45
N ARG A 262 -18.14 -20.88 -0.90
CA ARG A 262 -19.35 -20.69 -0.08
C ARG A 262 -19.27 -21.47 1.24
N THR A 263 -18.81 -22.73 1.18
CA THR A 263 -18.60 -23.55 2.36
C THR A 263 -17.55 -22.93 3.28
N ALA A 264 -16.42 -22.48 2.74
CA ALA A 264 -15.38 -21.80 3.53
C ALA A 264 -15.90 -20.54 4.27
N VAL A 265 -16.76 -19.74 3.62
CA VAL A 265 -17.42 -18.60 4.28
C VAL A 265 -18.34 -19.08 5.41
N GLN A 266 -19.16 -20.12 5.16
CA GLN A 266 -20.06 -20.66 6.19
C GLN A 266 -19.30 -21.21 7.39
N ASP A 267 -18.20 -21.91 7.16
CA ASP A 267 -17.38 -22.49 8.23
C ASP A 267 -16.71 -21.38 9.05
N LEU A 268 -16.14 -20.38 8.40
CA LEU A 268 -15.57 -19.21 9.08
C LEU A 268 -16.62 -18.47 9.92
N CYS A 269 -17.84 -18.27 9.40
CA CYS A 269 -18.93 -17.66 10.17
C CYS A 269 -19.32 -18.50 11.39
N ARG A 270 -19.37 -19.84 11.27
CA ARG A 270 -19.67 -20.76 12.40
C ARG A 270 -18.57 -20.71 13.45
N GLU A 271 -17.30 -20.70 13.04
CA GLU A 271 -16.15 -20.57 13.95
C GLU A 271 -16.20 -19.27 14.74
N VAL A 272 -16.48 -18.16 14.05
CA VAL A 272 -16.62 -16.85 14.70
C VAL A 272 -17.81 -16.87 15.66
N LEU A 273 -18.98 -17.34 15.24
CA LEU A 273 -20.17 -17.41 16.08
C LEU A 273 -19.94 -18.27 17.32
N ALA A 274 -19.24 -19.40 17.20
CA ALA A 274 -18.89 -20.26 18.33
C ALA A 274 -18.03 -19.55 19.39
N GLN A 275 -17.16 -18.63 19.01
CA GLN A 275 -16.35 -17.85 19.95
C GLN A 275 -17.20 -16.86 20.77
N TYR A 276 -18.27 -16.31 20.18
CA TYR A 276 -19.17 -15.34 20.84
C TYR A 276 -20.37 -16.02 21.52
N GLY A 277 -20.66 -17.28 21.21
CA GLY A 277 -21.78 -18.04 21.80
C GLY A 277 -21.47 -18.72 23.13
N SER A 278 -20.22 -18.72 23.60
CA SER A 278 -19.83 -19.38 24.85
C SER A 278 -19.96 -18.50 26.12
N ASP A 279 -20.30 -17.21 26.00
CA ASP A 279 -20.29 -16.26 27.13
C ASP A 279 -21.66 -15.97 27.78
N ASP A 280 -22.70 -16.73 27.47
CA ASP A 280 -24.04 -16.54 28.10
C ASP A 280 -24.23 -17.32 29.40
N SER A 281 -23.14 -17.76 30.06
CA SER A 281 -23.20 -18.36 31.40
C SER A 281 -22.20 -17.70 32.37
N GLY A 282 -22.48 -16.47 32.81
CA GLY A 282 -21.69 -15.90 33.93
C GLY A 282 -21.72 -14.39 34.06
N SER A 283 -22.64 -13.92 34.93
CA SER A 283 -22.59 -12.65 35.65
C SER A 283 -22.74 -11.34 34.87
N ARG A 284 -24.00 -10.89 34.78
CA ARG A 284 -24.28 -9.44 34.76
C ARG A 284 -23.66 -8.80 36.00
N PRO A 285 -22.87 -7.74 35.91
CA PRO A 285 -22.54 -6.92 37.05
C PRO A 285 -23.86 -6.33 37.61
N LYS A 286 -24.15 -6.56 38.86
CA LYS A 286 -25.20 -5.83 39.56
C LYS A 286 -24.77 -4.38 39.62
N ASP A 287 -25.53 -3.49 39.00
CA ASP A 287 -25.46 -2.07 39.23
C ASP A 287 -25.77 -1.82 40.73
N GLU A 288 -24.75 -1.55 41.52
CA GLU A 288 -24.90 -0.95 42.84
C GLU A 288 -25.05 0.56 42.65
N ASN A 289 -26.30 0.96 42.57
CA ASN A 289 -26.73 2.31 42.87
C ASN A 289 -27.04 2.40 44.39
N THR A 290 -26.23 3.11 45.12
CA THR A 290 -26.69 3.96 46.24
C THR A 290 -25.69 5.08 46.45
#